data_5380142f6659b380d72e27cfd6e6846d
#
_entry.id   5380142f6659b380d72e27cfd6e6846d
#
_cell.length_a   1.000
_cell.length_b   1.000
_cell.length_c   1.000
_cell.angle_alpha   90.00
_cell.angle_beta   90.00
_cell.angle_gamma   90.00
#
_symmetry.space_group_name_H-M   'P 1'
#
loop_
_entity.id
_entity.type
_entity.pdbx_description
1 polymer ?
#
loop_
_entity_poly.entity_id
_entity_poly.type
_entity_poly.pdbx_seq_one_letter_code
_entity_poly.pdbx_strand_id
1 'polypeptide(L)'
;PLMCRVAGELCDGVHVHPMHSMHYITNRLLPQVAKGASDANRNSSEIELMIPVFAVAGDSEEERDAMKARAKTQIAFYGSTPNYAFQFDDLGFENIGPTLNKLMREGDLNALQATITDEILEEFAIVANWDDMADKLIARYQGVASRIITYLTAEDIGRNPKNLPRWGEIARAVTS
;
A
#
# COMPACT_ATOMS: atom_id res chain seq x y z
N PRO A 1 -1.51 -10.17 13.93
CA PRO A 1 -2.34 -11.40 13.85
C PRO A 1 -3.64 -11.29 14.66
N LEU A 2 -3.56 -10.95 15.96
CA LEU A 2 -4.76 -10.91 16.82
C LEU A 2 -5.84 -9.94 16.30
N MET A 3 -5.48 -8.70 15.96
CA MET A 3 -6.43 -7.70 15.44
C MET A 3 -7.11 -8.14 14.15
N CYS A 4 -6.36 -8.79 13.22
CA CYS A 4 -6.96 -9.32 11.99
C CYS A 4 -7.98 -10.41 12.29
N ARG A 5 -7.73 -11.25 13.31
CA ARG A 5 -8.66 -12.29 13.74
C ARG A 5 -9.91 -11.69 14.36
N VAL A 6 -9.75 -10.72 15.27
CA VAL A 6 -10.89 -9.97 15.86
C VAL A 6 -11.70 -9.27 14.79
N ALA A 7 -11.05 -8.70 13.76
CA ALA A 7 -11.78 -8.13 12.64
C ALA A 7 -12.63 -9.17 11.90
N GLY A 8 -12.09 -10.36 11.67
CA GLY A 8 -12.87 -11.48 11.10
C GLY A 8 -14.05 -11.89 11.96
N GLU A 9 -13.89 -11.91 13.26
CA GLU A 9 -14.95 -12.29 14.21
C GLU A 9 -16.09 -11.27 14.27
N LEU A 10 -15.78 -9.96 14.22
CA LEU A 10 -16.71 -8.91 14.69
C LEU A 10 -16.98 -7.80 13.66
N CYS A 11 -16.08 -7.57 12.67
CA CYS A 11 -16.18 -6.41 11.78
C CYS A 11 -16.80 -6.78 10.43
N ASP A 12 -17.43 -5.79 9.77
CA ASP A 12 -17.93 -5.94 8.40
C ASP A 12 -16.84 -5.68 7.37
N GLY A 13 -15.73 -5.08 7.76
CA GLY A 13 -14.61 -4.81 6.88
C GLY A 13 -13.32 -4.47 7.61
N VAL A 14 -12.22 -4.50 6.87
CA VAL A 14 -10.87 -4.17 7.32
C VAL A 14 -10.32 -3.03 6.47
N HIS A 15 -9.93 -1.95 7.13
CA HIS A 15 -9.11 -0.92 6.50
C HIS A 15 -7.64 -1.33 6.63
N VAL A 16 -7.03 -1.71 5.52
CA VAL A 16 -5.65 -2.17 5.47
C VAL A 16 -4.71 -0.98 5.68
N HIS A 17 -3.56 -1.21 6.32
CA HIS A 17 -2.56 -0.17 6.47
C HIS A 17 -1.93 0.18 5.10
N PRO A 18 -1.64 1.47 4.78
CA PRO A 18 -1.07 1.85 3.48
C PRO A 18 0.26 1.17 3.16
N MET A 19 1.10 0.91 4.17
CA MET A 19 2.28 0.07 3.99
C MET A 19 1.87 -1.39 4.06
N HIS A 20 1.67 -2.00 2.91
CA HIS A 20 1.38 -3.42 2.72
C HIS A 20 1.95 -3.89 1.39
N SER A 21 2.37 -5.13 1.33
CA SER A 21 2.64 -5.86 0.10
C SER A 21 1.51 -6.85 -0.20
N MET A 22 1.42 -7.35 -1.43
CA MET A 22 0.48 -8.44 -1.73
C MET A 22 0.83 -9.70 -0.95
N HIS A 23 2.13 -9.96 -0.72
CA HIS A 23 2.56 -11.04 0.16
C HIS A 23 1.94 -10.94 1.56
N TYR A 24 1.98 -9.76 2.17
CA TYR A 24 1.37 -9.52 3.49
C TYR A 24 -0.15 -9.77 3.47
N ILE A 25 -0.86 -9.25 2.48
CA ILE A 25 -2.32 -9.42 2.36
C ILE A 25 -2.67 -10.90 2.25
N THR A 26 -2.05 -11.61 1.31
CA THR A 26 -2.42 -13.00 0.99
C THR A 26 -1.95 -14.02 2.03
N ASN A 27 -0.75 -13.84 2.58
CA ASN A 27 -0.13 -14.85 3.44
C ASN A 27 -0.27 -14.56 4.95
N ARG A 28 -0.56 -13.31 5.33
CA ARG A 28 -0.68 -12.95 6.74
C ARG A 28 -2.05 -12.40 7.13
N LEU A 29 -2.59 -11.42 6.38
CA LEU A 29 -3.83 -10.75 6.74
C LEU A 29 -5.04 -11.63 6.48
N LEU A 30 -5.27 -12.04 5.24
CA LEU A 30 -6.45 -12.81 4.84
C LEU A 30 -6.60 -14.14 5.61
N PRO A 31 -5.55 -14.94 5.86
CA PRO A 31 -5.69 -16.16 6.65
C PRO A 31 -6.15 -15.90 8.09
N GLN A 32 -5.74 -14.79 8.71
CA GLN A 32 -6.17 -14.45 10.06
C GLN A 32 -7.62 -13.92 10.10
N VAL A 33 -8.02 -13.13 9.09
CA VAL A 33 -9.40 -12.68 8.93
C VAL A 33 -10.33 -13.88 8.73
N ALA A 34 -9.95 -14.79 7.82
CA ALA A 34 -10.73 -16.00 7.55
C ALA A 34 -10.85 -16.91 8.78
N LYS A 35 -9.75 -17.05 9.56
CA LYS A 35 -9.79 -17.81 10.79
C LYS A 35 -10.76 -17.18 11.81
N GLY A 36 -10.71 -15.87 12.00
CA GLY A 36 -11.62 -15.17 12.92
C GLY A 36 -13.08 -15.32 12.50
N ALA A 37 -13.37 -15.16 11.21
CA ALA A 37 -14.71 -15.36 10.66
C ALA A 37 -15.22 -16.79 10.91
N SER A 38 -14.37 -17.79 10.65
CA SER A 38 -14.70 -19.21 10.91
C SER A 38 -14.96 -19.47 12.39
N ASP A 39 -14.14 -18.94 13.29
CA ASP A 39 -14.29 -19.11 14.75
C ASP A 39 -15.63 -18.50 15.25
N ALA A 40 -16.16 -17.48 14.53
CA ALA A 40 -17.44 -16.82 14.80
C ALA A 40 -18.63 -17.34 13.96
N ASN A 41 -18.45 -18.43 13.19
CA ASN A 41 -19.43 -18.97 12.24
C ASN A 41 -19.90 -17.94 11.20
N ARG A 42 -19.00 -17.06 10.74
CA ARG A 42 -19.24 -16.08 9.67
C ARG A 42 -18.57 -16.48 8.37
N ASN A 43 -19.09 -15.98 7.26
CA ASN A 43 -18.47 -16.14 5.95
C ASN A 43 -17.42 -15.04 5.74
N SER A 44 -16.15 -15.41 5.57
CA SER A 44 -15.06 -14.44 5.36
C SER A 44 -15.19 -13.66 4.05
N SER A 45 -15.93 -14.16 3.06
CA SER A 45 -16.18 -13.44 1.80
C SER A 45 -17.11 -12.22 1.95
N GLU A 46 -17.79 -12.10 3.08
CA GLU A 46 -18.64 -10.95 3.40
C GLU A 46 -17.87 -9.81 4.08
N ILE A 47 -16.59 -10.05 4.42
CA ILE A 47 -15.74 -9.06 5.09
C ILE A 47 -15.02 -8.22 4.03
N GLU A 48 -15.40 -6.96 3.93
CA GLU A 48 -14.82 -6.04 2.95
C GLU A 48 -13.36 -5.69 3.27
N LEU A 49 -12.54 -5.56 2.23
CA LEU A 49 -11.18 -5.03 2.33
C LEU A 49 -11.09 -3.67 1.63
N MET A 50 -10.84 -2.62 2.42
CA MET A 50 -10.50 -1.29 1.94
C MET A 50 -8.97 -1.14 1.94
N ILE A 51 -8.38 -0.99 0.76
CA ILE A 51 -6.93 -1.01 0.58
C ILE A 51 -6.43 0.36 0.11
N PRO A 52 -5.73 1.14 0.97
CA PRO A 52 -5.01 2.33 0.54
C PRO A 52 -3.77 1.94 -0.27
N VAL A 53 -3.61 2.51 -1.45
CA VAL A 53 -2.54 2.17 -2.40
C VAL A 53 -1.68 3.40 -2.66
N PHE A 54 -0.37 3.29 -2.52
CA PHE A 54 0.57 4.27 -3.05
C PHE A 54 0.54 4.21 -4.58
N ALA A 55 -0.30 5.02 -5.20
CA ALA A 55 -0.42 5.09 -6.65
C ALA A 55 0.40 6.28 -7.18
N VAL A 56 1.43 5.98 -7.96
CA VAL A 56 2.38 6.93 -8.53
C VAL A 56 2.14 7.01 -10.03
N ALA A 57 1.41 8.02 -10.49
CA ALA A 57 1.04 8.22 -11.89
C ALA A 57 1.80 9.36 -12.53
N GLY A 58 2.13 9.23 -13.83
CA GLY A 58 2.75 10.28 -14.65
C GLY A 58 3.19 9.73 -15.99
N ASP A 59 3.14 10.58 -17.04
CA ASP A 59 3.52 10.17 -18.40
C ASP A 59 5.04 10.15 -18.61
N SER A 60 5.78 10.92 -17.80
CA SER A 60 7.24 10.95 -17.83
C SER A 60 7.83 10.53 -16.48
N GLU A 61 9.13 10.18 -16.47
CA GLU A 61 9.87 9.92 -15.25
C GLU A 61 9.86 11.13 -14.32
N GLU A 62 10.06 12.32 -14.87
CA GLU A 62 10.08 13.58 -14.13
C GLU A 62 8.73 13.86 -13.41
N GLU A 63 7.61 13.55 -14.07
CA GLU A 63 6.28 13.68 -13.44
C GLU A 63 6.10 12.70 -12.28
N ARG A 64 6.64 11.47 -12.41
CA ARG A 64 6.56 10.45 -11.36
C ARG A 64 7.50 10.69 -10.19
N ASP A 65 8.64 11.35 -10.41
CA ASP A 65 9.71 11.47 -9.41
C ASP A 65 9.24 12.09 -8.08
N ALA A 66 8.46 13.16 -8.15
CA ALA A 66 7.93 13.79 -6.94
C ALA A 66 7.01 12.85 -6.14
N MET A 67 6.16 12.08 -6.82
CA MET A 67 5.27 11.11 -6.19
C MET A 67 6.05 9.89 -5.71
N LYS A 68 7.04 9.40 -6.48
CA LYS A 68 7.96 8.33 -6.04
C LYS A 68 8.67 8.73 -4.74
N ALA A 69 9.25 9.93 -4.71
CA ALA A 69 9.93 10.44 -3.52
C ALA A 69 9.00 10.47 -2.29
N ARG A 70 7.75 10.88 -2.46
CA ARG A 70 6.74 10.86 -1.39
C ARG A 70 6.40 9.46 -0.94
N ALA A 71 6.16 8.54 -1.89
CA ALA A 71 5.87 7.15 -1.57
C ALA A 71 7.05 6.51 -0.81
N LYS A 72 8.28 6.69 -1.28
CA LYS A 72 9.50 6.22 -0.61
C LYS A 72 9.62 6.77 0.81
N THR A 73 9.38 8.07 1.00
CA THR A 73 9.41 8.70 2.34
C THR A 73 8.36 8.09 3.26
N GLN A 74 7.13 7.86 2.79
CA GLN A 74 6.08 7.26 3.62
C GLN A 74 6.38 5.79 3.96
N ILE A 75 6.85 5.01 2.99
CA ILE A 75 7.26 3.61 3.20
C ILE A 75 8.41 3.55 4.21
N ALA A 76 9.42 4.41 4.05
CA ALA A 76 10.56 4.48 4.95
C ALA A 76 10.14 4.89 6.38
N PHE A 77 9.25 5.88 6.50
CA PHE A 77 8.71 6.34 7.78
C PHE A 77 7.98 5.20 8.51
N TYR A 78 7.03 4.55 7.85
CA TYR A 78 6.33 3.41 8.45
C TYR A 78 7.28 2.24 8.74
N GLY A 79 8.15 1.92 7.77
CA GLY A 79 9.11 0.83 7.86
C GLY A 79 10.18 1.02 8.95
N SER A 80 10.41 2.27 9.40
CA SER A 80 11.29 2.56 10.54
C SER A 80 10.72 2.09 11.89
N THR A 81 9.42 1.81 11.94
CA THR A 81 8.77 1.28 13.13
C THR A 81 9.02 -0.23 13.24
N PRO A 82 9.59 -0.75 14.34
CA PRO A 82 9.98 -2.16 14.45
C PRO A 82 8.87 -3.17 14.11
N ASN A 83 7.61 -2.82 14.41
CA ASN A 83 6.46 -3.67 14.14
C ASN A 83 6.14 -3.88 12.66
N TYR A 84 6.74 -3.12 11.73
CA TYR A 84 6.58 -3.26 10.29
C TYR A 84 7.79 -3.90 9.60
N ALA A 85 8.92 -4.09 10.29
CA ALA A 85 10.16 -4.62 9.71
C ALA A 85 9.95 -5.98 9.01
N PHE A 86 9.10 -6.83 9.58
CA PHE A 86 8.79 -8.14 9.03
C PHE A 86 8.28 -8.09 7.57
N GLN A 87 7.68 -6.99 7.12
CA GLN A 87 7.20 -6.89 5.74
C GLN A 87 8.34 -6.85 4.73
N PHE A 88 9.49 -6.27 5.11
CA PHE A 88 10.70 -6.31 4.30
C PHE A 88 11.35 -7.70 4.34
N ASP A 89 11.45 -8.28 5.53
CA ASP A 89 12.04 -9.61 5.74
C ASP A 89 11.27 -10.69 4.97
N ASP A 90 9.93 -10.63 4.97
CA ASP A 90 9.05 -11.55 4.21
C ASP A 90 9.28 -11.47 2.69
N LEU A 91 9.78 -10.35 2.19
CA LEU A 91 10.10 -10.12 0.78
C LEU A 91 11.57 -10.37 0.44
N GLY A 92 12.38 -10.75 1.43
CA GLY A 92 13.80 -11.01 1.27
C GLY A 92 14.70 -9.77 1.34
N PHE A 93 14.16 -8.61 1.72
CA PHE A 93 14.92 -7.38 1.94
C PHE A 93 15.45 -7.32 3.37
N GLU A 94 16.53 -8.05 3.62
CA GLU A 94 17.11 -8.15 4.96
C GLU A 94 17.67 -6.81 5.47
N ASN A 95 17.56 -6.58 6.79
CA ASN A 95 18.10 -5.42 7.49
C ASN A 95 17.52 -4.05 7.11
N ILE A 96 16.52 -3.96 6.25
CA ILE A 96 15.88 -2.67 5.88
C ILE A 96 15.22 -2.04 7.10
N GLY A 97 14.38 -2.75 7.84
CA GLY A 97 13.70 -2.21 9.02
C GLY A 97 14.66 -1.65 10.08
N PRO A 98 15.68 -2.42 10.55
CA PRO A 98 16.69 -1.92 11.48
C PRO A 98 17.45 -0.70 10.95
N THR A 99 17.82 -0.67 9.68
CA THR A 99 18.49 0.47 9.03
C THR A 99 17.61 1.71 9.05
N LEU A 100 16.35 1.60 8.63
CA LEU A 100 15.39 2.71 8.68
C LEU A 100 15.16 3.22 10.09
N ASN A 101 15.05 2.33 11.07
CA ASN A 101 14.89 2.71 12.49
C ASN A 101 16.08 3.50 13.02
N LYS A 102 17.30 3.10 12.64
CA LYS A 102 18.54 3.83 12.99
C LYS A 102 18.53 5.23 12.37
N LEU A 103 18.34 5.33 11.04
CA LEU A 103 18.34 6.60 10.31
C LEU A 103 17.25 7.56 10.80
N MET A 104 16.07 7.04 11.15
CA MET A 104 14.99 7.84 11.73
C MET A 104 15.41 8.47 13.06
N ARG A 105 16.10 7.72 13.94
CA ARG A 105 16.60 8.25 15.22
C ARG A 105 17.73 9.26 15.05
N GLU A 106 18.53 9.11 14.00
CA GLU A 106 19.63 10.04 13.66
C GLU A 106 19.11 11.30 12.96
N GLY A 107 17.84 11.29 12.49
CA GLY A 107 17.23 12.41 11.76
C GLY A 107 17.73 12.55 10.32
N ASP A 108 18.39 11.51 9.77
CA ASP A 108 18.86 11.52 8.38
C ASP A 108 17.74 11.11 7.42
N LEU A 109 16.87 12.08 7.12
CA LEU A 109 15.71 11.84 6.25
C LEU A 109 16.09 11.55 4.79
N ASN A 110 17.25 12.03 4.33
CA ASN A 110 17.72 11.78 2.98
C ASN A 110 18.20 10.33 2.83
N ALA A 111 19.03 9.85 3.75
CA ALA A 111 19.45 8.46 3.76
C ALA A 111 18.28 7.52 4.02
N LEU A 112 17.32 7.92 4.87
CA LEU A 112 16.10 7.18 5.13
C LEU A 112 15.31 6.93 3.83
N GLN A 113 15.04 7.97 3.04
CA GLN A 113 14.35 7.88 1.76
C GLN A 113 15.15 7.05 0.75
N ALA A 114 16.47 7.28 0.67
CA ALA A 114 17.35 6.58 -0.26
C ALA A 114 17.47 5.07 0.02
N THR A 115 17.20 4.63 1.25
CA THR A 115 17.17 3.21 1.62
C THR A 115 16.05 2.46 0.89
N ILE A 116 14.96 3.13 0.52
CA ILE A 116 13.87 2.53 -0.28
C ILE A 116 14.26 2.62 -1.76
N THR A 117 14.82 1.55 -2.28
CA THR A 117 15.15 1.39 -3.71
C THR A 117 13.87 1.35 -4.56
N ASP A 118 13.99 1.43 -5.88
CA ASP A 118 12.81 1.27 -6.75
C ASP A 118 12.26 -0.15 -6.69
N GLU A 119 13.10 -1.16 -6.52
CA GLU A 119 12.69 -2.55 -6.30
C GLU A 119 11.81 -2.69 -5.04
N ILE A 120 12.24 -2.09 -3.91
CA ILE A 120 11.42 -2.08 -2.68
C ILE A 120 10.14 -1.28 -2.90
N LEU A 121 10.21 -0.14 -3.59
CA LEU A 121 9.04 0.70 -3.86
C LEU A 121 7.96 -0.08 -4.62
N GLU A 122 8.31 -0.88 -5.62
CA GLU A 122 7.38 -1.64 -6.46
C GLU A 122 6.61 -2.71 -5.68
N GLU A 123 7.16 -3.21 -4.58
CA GLU A 123 6.44 -4.14 -3.69
C GLU A 123 5.29 -3.46 -2.93
N PHE A 124 5.45 -2.19 -2.57
CA PHE A 124 4.50 -1.43 -1.74
C PHE A 124 3.68 -0.39 -2.51
N ALA A 125 4.06 -0.05 -3.74
CA ALA A 125 3.43 0.96 -4.55
C ALA A 125 3.10 0.45 -5.95
N ILE A 126 2.24 1.17 -6.67
CA ILE A 126 2.05 1.02 -8.12
C ILE A 126 2.61 2.24 -8.80
N VAL A 127 3.60 2.03 -9.67
CA VAL A 127 4.19 3.06 -10.51
C VAL A 127 3.79 2.81 -11.96
N ALA A 128 3.15 3.78 -12.59
CA ALA A 128 2.62 3.62 -13.95
C ALA A 128 2.50 4.95 -14.71
N ASN A 129 2.40 4.86 -16.03
CA ASN A 129 1.81 5.91 -16.82
C ASN A 129 0.32 6.06 -16.48
N TRP A 130 -0.26 7.21 -16.80
CA TRP A 130 -1.68 7.44 -16.54
C TRP A 130 -2.59 6.40 -17.19
N ASP A 131 -2.31 6.04 -18.44
CA ASP A 131 -3.13 5.11 -19.21
C ASP A 131 -3.07 3.68 -18.68
N ASP A 132 -1.94 3.28 -18.06
CA ASP A 132 -1.73 1.93 -17.51
C ASP A 132 -2.16 1.80 -16.05
N MET A 133 -2.41 2.91 -15.34
CA MET A 133 -2.64 2.89 -13.90
C MET A 133 -3.86 2.06 -13.50
N ALA A 134 -4.97 2.21 -14.20
CA ALA A 134 -6.19 1.47 -13.90
C ALA A 134 -5.98 -0.05 -14.06
N ASP A 135 -5.36 -0.47 -15.16
CA ASP A 135 -5.08 -1.88 -15.44
C ASP A 135 -4.15 -2.49 -14.40
N LYS A 136 -3.12 -1.76 -13.95
CA LYS A 136 -2.22 -2.23 -12.89
C LYS A 136 -2.91 -2.33 -11.53
N LEU A 137 -3.82 -1.40 -11.20
CA LEU A 137 -4.64 -1.48 -10.00
C LEU A 137 -5.55 -2.70 -10.03
N ILE A 138 -6.24 -2.92 -11.13
CA ILE A 138 -7.11 -4.08 -11.35
C ILE A 138 -6.28 -5.36 -11.25
N ALA A 139 -5.20 -5.47 -12.00
CA ALA A 139 -4.35 -6.67 -12.01
C ALA A 139 -3.82 -7.05 -10.63
N ARG A 140 -3.50 -6.05 -9.78
CA ARG A 140 -2.97 -6.31 -8.43
C ARG A 140 -4.04 -6.65 -7.40
N TYR A 141 -5.22 -6.03 -7.47
CA TYR A 141 -6.21 -6.07 -6.38
C TYR A 141 -7.56 -6.70 -6.75
N GLN A 142 -7.79 -7.06 -8.01
CA GLN A 142 -9.03 -7.73 -8.41
C GLN A 142 -9.23 -9.03 -7.63
N GLY A 143 -10.44 -9.23 -7.10
CA GLY A 143 -10.78 -10.38 -6.28
C GLY A 143 -10.22 -10.34 -4.85
N VAL A 144 -9.50 -9.28 -4.48
CA VAL A 144 -8.95 -9.09 -3.14
C VAL A 144 -9.54 -7.86 -2.46
N ALA A 145 -9.52 -6.70 -3.12
CA ALA A 145 -10.06 -5.46 -2.56
C ALA A 145 -11.53 -5.28 -2.89
N SER A 146 -12.34 -4.93 -1.90
CA SER A 146 -13.71 -4.40 -2.10
C SER A 146 -13.67 -2.92 -2.48
N ARG A 147 -12.62 -2.22 -2.04
CA ARG A 147 -12.42 -0.79 -2.31
C ARG A 147 -10.94 -0.44 -2.32
N ILE A 148 -10.53 0.37 -3.29
CA ILE A 148 -9.18 0.96 -3.37
C ILE A 148 -9.27 2.44 -3.00
N ILE A 149 -8.29 2.92 -2.22
CA ILE A 149 -8.09 4.33 -1.90
C ILE A 149 -6.70 4.71 -2.42
N THR A 150 -6.63 5.57 -3.43
CA THR A 150 -5.35 6.07 -3.96
C THR A 150 -4.74 7.07 -2.98
N TYR A 151 -3.73 6.65 -2.23
CA TYR A 151 -3.27 7.31 -1.01
C TYR A 151 -2.63 8.68 -1.23
N LEU A 152 -1.90 8.89 -2.34
CA LEU A 152 -1.21 10.15 -2.64
C LEU A 152 -2.02 11.12 -3.54
N THR A 153 -3.19 10.71 -4.00
CA THR A 153 -3.98 11.43 -5.01
C THR A 153 -4.38 12.83 -4.57
N ALA A 154 -4.80 13.01 -3.31
CA ALA A 154 -5.21 14.33 -2.81
C ALA A 154 -4.04 15.33 -2.82
N GLU A 155 -2.82 14.87 -2.51
CA GLU A 155 -1.63 15.70 -2.57
C GLU A 155 -1.24 16.04 -4.02
N ASP A 156 -1.31 15.06 -4.92
CA ASP A 156 -1.05 15.27 -6.34
C ASP A 156 -2.02 16.28 -6.94
N ILE A 157 -3.32 16.16 -6.70
CA ILE A 157 -4.34 17.12 -7.15
C ILE A 157 -4.09 18.50 -6.54
N GLY A 158 -3.69 18.57 -5.28
CA GLY A 158 -3.36 19.85 -4.63
C GLY A 158 -2.18 20.58 -5.29
N ARG A 159 -1.19 19.82 -5.78
CA ARG A 159 -0.03 20.35 -6.50
C ARG A 159 -0.33 20.63 -7.97
N ASN A 160 -1.10 19.76 -8.61
CA ASN A 160 -1.46 19.84 -10.01
C ASN A 160 -2.96 19.53 -10.21
N PRO A 161 -3.84 20.54 -10.07
CA PRO A 161 -5.29 20.36 -10.21
C PRO A 161 -5.73 19.80 -11.57
N LYS A 162 -4.89 19.89 -12.61
CA LYS A 162 -5.16 19.31 -13.93
C LYS A 162 -5.22 17.79 -13.91
N ASN A 163 -4.67 17.15 -12.88
CA ASN A 163 -4.69 15.70 -12.73
C ASN A 163 -6.03 15.17 -12.20
N LEU A 164 -6.90 16.02 -11.64
CA LEU A 164 -8.20 15.60 -11.12
C LEU A 164 -9.06 14.80 -12.11
N PRO A 165 -9.26 15.25 -13.38
CA PRO A 165 -10.00 14.47 -14.36
C PRO A 165 -9.38 13.08 -14.62
N ARG A 166 -8.05 13.00 -14.72
CA ARG A 166 -7.31 11.74 -14.96
C ARG A 166 -7.50 10.74 -13.82
N TRP A 167 -7.42 11.20 -12.57
CA TRP A 167 -7.77 10.36 -11.42
C TRP A 167 -9.23 9.90 -11.43
N GLY A 168 -10.14 10.77 -11.89
CA GLY A 168 -11.55 10.42 -12.09
C GLY A 168 -11.76 9.35 -13.17
N GLU A 169 -10.97 9.35 -14.23
CA GLU A 169 -11.00 8.31 -15.28
C GLU A 169 -10.49 6.97 -14.74
N ILE A 170 -9.38 6.98 -14.00
CA ILE A 170 -8.87 5.78 -13.32
C ILE A 170 -9.93 5.21 -12.38
N ALA A 171 -10.55 6.05 -11.54
CA ALA A 171 -11.58 5.60 -10.61
C ALA A 171 -12.76 4.94 -11.33
N ARG A 172 -13.23 5.51 -12.46
CA ARG A 172 -14.31 4.90 -13.27
C ARG A 172 -13.88 3.57 -13.87
N ALA A 173 -12.67 3.47 -14.41
CA ALA A 173 -12.15 2.26 -15.03
C ALA A 173 -12.00 1.10 -14.02
N VAL A 174 -11.58 1.40 -12.78
CA VAL A 174 -11.43 0.39 -11.73
C VAL A 174 -12.78 -0.11 -11.20
N THR A 175 -13.87 0.66 -11.36
CA THR A 175 -15.21 0.31 -10.86
C THR A 175 -16.15 -0.24 -11.94
N SER A 176 -15.73 -0.27 -13.20
CA SER A 176 -16.48 -0.86 -14.32
C SER A 176 -16.25 -2.37 -14.40
#